data_cc34a797162d94495c7677d5db1a724f
#
_entry.id   cc34a797162d94495c7677d5db1a724f
#
_cell.length_a   1.000
_cell.length_b   1.000
_cell.length_c   1.000
_cell.angle_alpha   90.00
_cell.angle_beta   90.00
_cell.angle_gamma   90.00
#
_symmetry.space_group_name_H-M   'P 1'
#
loop_
_entity.id
_entity.type
_entity.pdbx_description
1 polymer ?
#
loop_
_entity_poly.entity_id
_entity_poly.type
_entity_poly.pdbx_seq_one_letter_code
_entity_poly.pdbx_strand_id
1 'polypeptide(L)'
;MGTDAYVLAGIVITPVALKYLRAKNFTGNPFFYAIYSKRLQTYCGLASYLRIKPQIGTIEVGWITYAPNLQRTVEATEAMYLMMKNAFEGLGYRRYEWKCDNLNKRSKKSALRLGFKYEGLFRQATIYKKRNRDTAWFSVIDKEWKKLKKSYQRFLKSSNFDKNYEQFKKL
;
A
#
# COMPACT_ATOMS: atom_id res chain seq x y z
N MET A 1 2.61 -18.55 25.16
CA MET A 1 2.17 -17.24 24.66
C MET A 1 1.86 -17.40 23.18
N GLY A 2 0.57 -17.43 22.84
CA GLY A 2 0.12 -17.77 21.49
C GLY A 2 0.54 -16.72 20.48
N THR A 3 1.32 -17.11 19.52
CA THR A 3 1.46 -16.38 18.26
C THR A 3 0.10 -16.43 17.59
N ASP A 4 -0.66 -15.32 17.68
CA ASP A 4 -1.84 -15.15 16.87
C ASP A 4 -1.43 -15.32 15.41
N ALA A 5 -1.78 -16.48 14.84
CA ALA A 5 -1.55 -16.78 13.44
C ALA A 5 -2.34 -15.75 12.62
N TYR A 6 -1.64 -14.72 12.16
CA TYR A 6 -2.17 -13.89 11.08
C TYR A 6 -2.26 -14.79 9.85
N VAL A 7 -3.42 -14.82 9.24
CA VAL A 7 -3.59 -15.50 8.00
C VAL A 7 -2.52 -15.00 7.10
N LEU A 8 -1.59 -15.84 6.91
CA LEU A 8 -1.93 -16.66 6.01
C LEU A 8 -1.47 -16.66 4.66
N ALA A 9 -1.44 -15.61 4.06
CA ALA A 9 -0.97 -15.52 2.73
C ALA A 9 0.53 -15.28 2.70
N GLY A 10 1.13 -15.03 3.89
CA GLY A 10 2.57 -14.85 4.02
C GLY A 10 3.15 -14.06 2.86
N ILE A 11 2.78 -12.80 2.78
CA ILE A 11 3.43 -11.89 1.84
C ILE A 11 4.80 -11.53 2.39
N VAL A 12 5.81 -11.71 1.58
CA VAL A 12 7.14 -11.15 1.83
C VAL A 12 7.28 -9.92 0.95
N ILE A 13 7.49 -8.79 1.58
CA ILE A 13 7.85 -7.56 0.88
C ILE A 13 9.36 -7.42 0.96
N THR A 14 10.03 -7.68 -0.15
CA THR A 14 11.48 -7.51 -0.24
C THR A 14 11.82 -6.24 -1.00
N PRO A 15 12.84 -5.49 -0.58
CA PRO A 15 13.41 -4.46 -1.43
C PRO A 15 13.76 -5.07 -2.78
N VAL A 16 13.29 -4.48 -3.85
CA VAL A 16 13.67 -4.96 -5.20
C VAL A 16 15.15 -4.73 -5.33
N ALA A 17 15.87 -5.81 -5.61
CA ALA A 17 17.31 -5.74 -5.78
C ALA A 17 17.67 -4.59 -6.72
N LEU A 18 18.46 -3.71 -6.20
CA LEU A 18 18.95 -2.45 -6.76
C LEU A 18 19.51 -2.54 -8.19
N LYS A 19 19.65 -3.75 -8.74
CA LYS A 19 20.28 -4.00 -10.04
C LYS A 19 19.55 -3.32 -11.21
N TYR A 20 18.22 -3.27 -11.19
CA TYR A 20 17.42 -2.56 -12.20
C TYR A 20 17.33 -1.05 -11.95
N LEU A 21 17.40 -0.64 -10.69
CA LEU A 21 17.24 0.74 -10.27
C LEU A 21 18.58 1.49 -10.24
N ARG A 22 19.71 0.77 -10.17
CA ARG A 22 21.07 1.34 -10.24
C ARG A 22 21.46 1.81 -11.64
N ALA A 23 20.77 1.37 -12.69
CA ALA A 23 21.14 1.66 -14.07
C ALA A 23 20.88 3.09 -14.53
N LYS A 24 20.13 3.90 -13.78
CA LYS A 24 19.85 5.32 -14.12
C LYS A 24 19.74 6.17 -12.86
N ASN A 25 20.87 6.63 -12.32
CA ASN A 25 20.95 7.66 -11.26
C ASN A 25 19.85 7.54 -10.18
N PHE A 26 19.69 6.33 -9.62
CA PHE A 26 18.67 6.06 -8.62
C PHE A 26 19.01 6.81 -7.33
N THR A 27 18.21 7.80 -7.01
CA THR A 27 18.35 8.64 -5.81
C THR A 27 17.73 8.01 -4.55
N GLY A 28 17.27 6.73 -4.62
CA GLY A 28 16.52 6.10 -3.52
C GLY A 28 15.07 6.52 -3.40
N ASN A 29 14.58 7.38 -4.30
CA ASN A 29 13.21 7.90 -4.30
C ASN A 29 12.64 7.89 -5.75
N PRO A 30 11.78 6.94 -6.15
CA PRO A 30 11.05 5.96 -5.33
C PRO A 30 11.88 4.75 -4.87
N PHE A 31 11.55 4.22 -3.69
CA PHE A 31 12.12 3.00 -3.15
C PHE A 31 11.15 1.84 -3.34
N PHE A 32 11.49 0.90 -4.21
CA PHE A 32 10.60 -0.19 -4.63
C PHE A 32 10.70 -1.43 -3.74
N TYR A 33 9.55 -2.09 -3.59
CA TYR A 33 9.38 -3.40 -2.97
C TYR A 33 8.72 -4.37 -3.95
N ALA A 34 9.26 -5.58 -4.05
CA ALA A 34 8.58 -6.70 -4.70
C ALA A 34 7.65 -7.38 -3.71
N ILE A 35 6.50 -7.79 -4.18
CA ILE A 35 5.50 -8.53 -3.41
C ILE A 35 5.52 -9.98 -3.85
N TYR A 36 5.98 -10.85 -2.95
CA TYR A 36 6.03 -12.29 -3.15
C TYR A 36 4.88 -12.96 -2.40
N SER A 37 4.09 -13.75 -3.08
CA SER A 37 3.02 -14.55 -2.47
C SER A 37 3.55 -15.93 -2.09
N LYS A 38 3.54 -16.26 -0.80
CA LYS A 38 3.89 -17.60 -0.32
C LYS A 38 2.89 -18.65 -0.78
N ARG A 39 1.61 -18.29 -0.93
CA ARG A 39 0.60 -19.20 -1.43
C ARG A 39 0.83 -19.57 -2.91
N LEU A 40 1.16 -18.57 -3.72
CA LEU A 40 1.41 -18.74 -5.15
C LEU A 40 2.87 -19.12 -5.48
N GLN A 41 3.76 -19.06 -4.48
CA GLN A 41 5.20 -19.30 -4.63
C GLN A 41 5.85 -18.46 -5.74
N THR A 42 5.40 -17.19 -5.89
CA THR A 42 5.88 -16.31 -6.96
C THR A 42 5.79 -14.84 -6.61
N TYR A 43 6.57 -14.03 -7.31
CA TYR A 43 6.43 -12.58 -7.29
C TYR A 43 5.18 -12.17 -8.09
N CYS A 44 4.30 -11.41 -7.47
CA CYS A 44 3.00 -11.07 -8.02
C CYS A 44 2.67 -9.58 -7.98
N GLY A 45 3.61 -8.74 -7.55
CA GLY A 45 3.37 -7.30 -7.54
C GLY A 45 4.59 -6.47 -7.15
N LEU A 46 4.43 -5.18 -7.33
CA LEU A 46 5.36 -4.13 -6.92
C LEU A 46 4.58 -3.02 -6.21
N ALA A 47 5.24 -2.38 -5.28
CA ALA A 47 4.82 -1.10 -4.71
C ALA A 47 6.06 -0.30 -4.31
N SER A 48 5.92 1.00 -4.09
CA SER A 48 7.07 1.80 -3.66
C SER A 48 6.70 2.81 -2.59
N TYR A 49 7.72 3.22 -1.83
CA TYR A 49 7.69 4.52 -1.15
C TYR A 49 8.30 5.58 -2.06
N LEU A 50 7.67 6.72 -2.10
CA LEU A 50 8.15 7.88 -2.86
C LEU A 50 7.82 9.18 -2.12
N ARG A 51 8.38 10.28 -2.61
CA ARG A 51 8.28 11.58 -1.94
C ARG A 51 8.59 11.50 -0.46
N ILE A 52 9.65 10.76 -0.16
CA ILE A 52 10.13 10.51 1.20
C ILE A 52 10.74 11.81 1.73
N LYS A 53 10.12 12.38 2.77
CA LYS A 53 10.54 13.65 3.37
C LYS A 53 10.66 13.49 4.89
N PRO A 54 11.80 12.97 5.39
CA PRO A 54 12.01 12.71 6.81
C PRO A 54 11.85 13.97 7.68
N GLN A 55 12.32 15.12 7.19
CA GLN A 55 12.34 16.39 7.93
C GLN A 55 10.93 16.86 8.35
N ILE A 56 9.92 16.50 7.55
CA ILE A 56 8.52 16.83 7.86
C ILE A 56 7.68 15.59 8.17
N GLY A 57 8.30 14.42 8.21
CA GLY A 57 7.67 13.15 8.58
C GLY A 57 6.60 12.69 7.60
N THR A 58 6.78 12.90 6.28
CA THR A 58 5.82 12.46 5.25
C THR A 58 6.43 11.46 4.29
N ILE A 59 5.63 10.47 3.90
CA ILE A 59 5.98 9.42 2.94
C ILE A 59 4.76 9.02 2.13
N GLU A 60 4.92 8.74 0.85
CA GLU A 60 3.84 8.32 -0.03
C GLU A 60 4.02 6.88 -0.47
N VAL A 61 2.93 6.13 -0.58
CA VAL A 61 2.90 4.85 -1.31
C VAL A 61 2.41 5.07 -2.74
N GLY A 62 3.11 4.49 -3.69
CA GLY A 62 2.71 4.57 -5.09
C GLY A 62 3.40 3.55 -5.96
N TRP A 63 3.29 3.73 -7.29
CA TRP A 63 3.77 2.77 -8.27
C TRP A 63 3.28 1.36 -8.01
N ILE A 64 2.02 1.24 -7.48
CA ILE A 64 1.42 -0.03 -7.12
C ILE A 64 1.00 -0.74 -8.41
N THR A 65 1.65 -1.87 -8.67
CA THR A 65 1.37 -2.71 -9.82
C THR A 65 1.18 -4.13 -9.35
N TYR A 66 0.00 -4.68 -9.59
CA TYR A 66 -0.38 -6.04 -9.20
C TYR A 66 -0.67 -6.89 -10.41
N ALA A 67 -0.11 -8.07 -10.45
CA ALA A 67 -0.52 -9.10 -11.39
C ALA A 67 -2.01 -9.47 -11.19
N PRO A 68 -2.70 -9.95 -12.21
CA PRO A 68 -4.13 -10.25 -12.12
C PRO A 68 -4.50 -11.17 -10.94
N ASN A 69 -3.66 -12.15 -10.63
CA ASN A 69 -3.85 -13.12 -9.56
C ASN A 69 -3.66 -12.53 -8.14
N LEU A 70 -3.06 -11.35 -8.00
CA LEU A 70 -2.95 -10.63 -6.73
C LEU A 70 -4.11 -9.62 -6.55
N GLN A 71 -4.70 -9.14 -7.63
CA GLN A 71 -5.73 -8.11 -7.55
C GLN A 71 -6.97 -8.60 -6.79
N ARG A 72 -7.51 -7.74 -5.91
CA ARG A 72 -8.72 -8.00 -5.10
C ARG A 72 -8.58 -9.14 -4.10
N THR A 73 -7.36 -9.56 -3.78
CA THR A 73 -7.10 -10.62 -2.80
C THR A 73 -6.86 -10.05 -1.40
N VAL A 74 -6.91 -10.93 -0.42
CA VAL A 74 -6.50 -10.64 0.96
C VAL A 74 -5.02 -10.28 1.01
N GLU A 75 -4.20 -10.98 0.24
CA GLU A 75 -2.76 -10.76 0.10
C GLU A 75 -2.43 -9.33 -0.37
N ALA A 76 -3.20 -8.81 -1.34
CA ALA A 76 -3.04 -7.42 -1.77
C ALA A 76 -3.32 -6.42 -0.65
N THR A 77 -4.27 -6.73 0.22
CA THR A 77 -4.59 -5.91 1.40
C THR A 77 -3.51 -6.03 2.47
N GLU A 78 -2.99 -7.23 2.72
CA GLU A 78 -1.89 -7.48 3.63
C GLU A 78 -0.61 -6.74 3.20
N ALA A 79 -0.29 -6.75 1.92
CA ALA A 79 0.86 -6.01 1.38
C ALA A 79 0.77 -4.51 1.73
N MET A 80 -0.39 -3.90 1.52
CA MET A 80 -0.59 -2.49 1.87
C MET A 80 -0.57 -2.24 3.38
N TYR A 81 -1.10 -3.17 4.17
CA TYR A 81 -0.99 -3.12 5.63
C TYR A 81 0.47 -3.15 6.09
N LEU A 82 1.28 -4.06 5.57
CA LEU A 82 2.69 -4.19 5.94
C LEU A 82 3.49 -2.93 5.57
N MET A 83 3.25 -2.36 4.39
CA MET A 83 3.88 -1.10 4.00
C MET A 83 3.44 0.04 4.93
N MET A 84 2.15 0.20 5.19
CA MET A 84 1.64 1.24 6.09
C MET A 84 2.19 1.06 7.52
N LYS A 85 2.20 -0.17 8.03
CA LYS A 85 2.79 -0.49 9.33
C LYS A 85 4.26 -0.11 9.39
N ASN A 86 5.05 -0.45 8.36
CA ASN A 86 6.46 -0.09 8.30
C ASN A 86 6.65 1.43 8.26
N ALA A 87 5.81 2.17 7.51
CA ALA A 87 5.90 3.63 7.47
C ALA A 87 5.68 4.27 8.85
N PHE A 88 4.67 3.83 9.60
CA PHE A 88 4.37 4.42 10.91
C PHE A 88 5.25 3.87 12.04
N GLU A 89 5.44 2.54 12.10
CA GLU A 89 6.07 1.88 13.26
C GLU A 89 7.56 1.61 13.04
N GLY A 90 7.97 1.27 11.82
CA GLY A 90 9.37 0.99 11.51
C GLY A 90 10.18 2.26 11.21
N LEU A 91 9.58 3.20 10.48
CA LEU A 91 10.26 4.41 10.00
C LEU A 91 9.86 5.68 10.75
N GLY A 92 8.81 5.64 11.58
CA GLY A 92 8.38 6.76 12.42
C GLY A 92 7.75 7.94 11.68
N TYR A 93 7.22 7.72 10.48
CA TYR A 93 6.53 8.78 9.76
C TYR A 93 5.19 9.11 10.41
N ARG A 94 4.81 10.39 10.40
CA ARG A 94 3.54 10.87 10.98
C ARG A 94 2.42 10.94 9.96
N ARG A 95 2.73 10.86 8.64
CA ARG A 95 1.77 11.00 7.55
C ARG A 95 2.14 10.08 6.39
N TYR A 96 1.17 9.28 5.98
CA TYR A 96 1.26 8.33 4.88
C TYR A 96 0.29 8.74 3.77
N GLU A 97 0.80 8.99 2.57
CA GLU A 97 0.06 9.58 1.48
C GLU A 97 -0.24 8.59 0.36
N TRP A 98 -1.34 8.84 -0.35
CA TRP A 98 -1.71 8.18 -1.59
C TRP A 98 -2.21 9.22 -2.57
N LYS A 99 -1.69 9.20 -3.79
CA LYS A 99 -2.08 10.13 -4.85
C LYS A 99 -2.41 9.36 -6.11
N CYS A 100 -3.44 9.80 -6.83
CA CYS A 100 -3.77 9.20 -8.12
C CYS A 100 -4.41 10.20 -9.05
N ASP A 101 -4.42 9.86 -10.35
CA ASP A 101 -5.22 10.57 -11.33
C ASP A 101 -6.69 10.57 -10.88
N ASN A 102 -7.35 11.73 -10.90
CA ASN A 102 -8.76 11.85 -10.50
C ASN A 102 -9.69 10.99 -11.36
N LEU A 103 -9.32 10.67 -12.59
CA LEU A 103 -10.06 9.76 -13.46
C LEU A 103 -9.86 8.29 -13.09
N ASN A 104 -8.86 7.96 -12.27
CA ASN A 104 -8.60 6.59 -11.84
C ASN A 104 -9.54 6.17 -10.70
N LYS A 105 -10.80 5.86 -11.05
CA LYS A 105 -11.84 5.43 -10.11
C LYS A 105 -11.40 4.21 -9.27
N ARG A 106 -10.65 3.27 -9.86
CA ARG A 106 -10.17 2.06 -9.15
C ARG A 106 -9.20 2.42 -8.04
N SER A 107 -8.23 3.30 -8.33
CA SER A 107 -7.25 3.75 -7.33
C SER A 107 -7.91 4.53 -6.19
N LYS A 108 -8.84 5.43 -6.51
CA LYS A 108 -9.61 6.17 -5.49
C LYS A 108 -10.39 5.22 -4.57
N LYS A 109 -11.10 4.25 -5.15
CA LYS A 109 -11.83 3.23 -4.38
C LYS A 109 -10.90 2.39 -3.50
N SER A 110 -9.71 2.06 -4.01
CA SER A 110 -8.70 1.32 -3.24
C SER A 110 -8.18 2.12 -2.05
N ALA A 111 -7.81 3.39 -2.25
CA ALA A 111 -7.35 4.25 -1.17
C ALA A 111 -8.39 4.36 -0.05
N LEU A 112 -9.64 4.65 -0.38
CA LEU A 112 -10.74 4.75 0.59
C LEU A 112 -10.96 3.43 1.34
N ARG A 113 -10.98 2.29 0.63
CA ARG A 113 -11.13 0.97 1.25
C ARG A 113 -9.99 0.64 2.21
N LEU A 114 -8.77 1.08 1.90
CA LEU A 114 -7.60 0.89 2.73
C LEU A 114 -7.51 1.88 3.91
N GLY A 115 -8.53 2.71 4.09
CA GLY A 115 -8.64 3.62 5.22
C GLY A 115 -8.01 5.00 5.03
N PHE A 116 -7.53 5.32 3.83
CA PHE A 116 -7.09 6.67 3.53
C PHE A 116 -8.28 7.63 3.46
N LYS A 117 -8.12 8.82 3.95
CA LYS A 117 -9.10 9.91 3.83
C LYS A 117 -8.78 10.78 2.62
N TYR A 118 -9.82 11.14 1.87
CA TYR A 118 -9.70 12.12 0.80
C TYR A 118 -9.46 13.52 1.38
N GLU A 119 -8.50 14.24 0.83
CA GLU A 119 -8.14 15.58 1.30
C GLU A 119 -8.40 16.67 0.28
N GLY A 120 -8.38 16.33 -1.01
CA GLY A 120 -8.63 17.35 -2.02
C GLY A 120 -8.22 16.95 -3.42
N LEU A 121 -8.50 17.88 -4.33
CA LEU A 121 -8.20 17.77 -5.74
C LEU A 121 -7.22 18.86 -6.15
N PHE A 122 -6.05 18.45 -6.63
CA PHE A 122 -5.11 19.36 -7.29
C PHE A 122 -5.45 19.41 -8.77
N ARG A 123 -6.10 20.50 -9.17
CA ARG A 123 -6.48 20.68 -10.58
C ARG A 123 -5.26 20.96 -11.43
N GLN A 124 -5.22 20.36 -12.64
CA GLN A 124 -4.13 20.51 -13.61
C GLN A 124 -2.72 20.34 -12.99
N ALA A 125 -2.61 19.41 -12.02
CA ALA A 125 -1.39 19.19 -11.24
C ALA A 125 -0.19 18.75 -12.10
N THR A 126 -0.45 18.16 -13.26
CA THR A 126 0.58 17.74 -14.23
C THR A 126 -0.03 17.48 -15.60
N ILE A 127 0.82 17.36 -16.60
CA ILE A 127 0.43 16.89 -17.94
C ILE A 127 0.81 15.40 -18.04
N TYR A 128 -0.14 14.57 -18.43
CA TYR A 128 0.06 13.14 -18.61
C TYR A 128 -0.65 12.64 -19.84
N LYS A 129 0.07 11.94 -20.73
CA LYS A 129 -0.46 11.46 -22.02
C LYS A 129 -1.14 12.59 -22.81
N LYS A 130 -0.47 13.72 -22.94
CA LYS A 130 -0.92 14.94 -23.67
C LYS A 130 -2.23 15.56 -23.16
N ARG A 131 -2.64 15.29 -21.92
CA ARG A 131 -3.80 15.93 -21.27
C ARG A 131 -3.46 16.48 -19.90
N ASN A 132 -4.20 17.47 -19.46
CA ASN A 132 -4.17 17.91 -18.07
C ASN A 132 -4.64 16.76 -17.17
N ARG A 133 -3.88 16.53 -16.08
CA ARG A 133 -4.21 15.57 -15.05
C ARG A 133 -4.49 16.28 -13.75
N ASP A 134 -5.72 16.16 -13.28
CA ASP A 134 -6.06 16.46 -11.91
C ASP A 134 -5.63 15.30 -11.01
N THR A 135 -5.06 15.62 -9.86
CA THR A 135 -4.58 14.63 -8.90
C THR A 135 -5.40 14.66 -7.63
N ALA A 136 -6.04 13.55 -7.32
CA ALA A 136 -6.73 13.33 -6.06
C ALA A 136 -5.72 12.92 -4.98
N TRP A 137 -5.81 13.57 -3.81
CA TRP A 137 -4.94 13.37 -2.66
C TRP A 137 -5.67 12.69 -1.53
N PHE A 138 -5.00 11.73 -0.91
CA PHE A 138 -5.49 10.98 0.23
C PHE A 138 -4.37 10.79 1.24
N SER A 139 -4.71 10.66 2.52
CA SER A 139 -3.74 10.36 3.57
C SER A 139 -4.31 9.52 4.70
N VAL A 140 -3.39 8.93 5.48
CA VAL A 140 -3.59 8.45 6.84
C VAL A 140 -2.56 9.18 7.69
N ILE A 141 -2.94 9.62 8.88
CA ILE A 141 -2.03 10.24 9.85
C ILE A 141 -1.80 9.33 11.06
N ASP A 142 -0.72 9.57 11.79
CA ASP A 142 -0.30 8.79 12.96
C ASP A 142 -1.40 8.60 14.02
N LYS A 143 -2.17 9.68 14.29
CA LYS A 143 -3.30 9.64 15.23
C LYS A 143 -4.41 8.66 14.82
N GLU A 144 -4.55 8.38 13.52
CA GLU A 144 -5.55 7.46 12.97
C GLU A 144 -5.02 6.03 12.92
N TRP A 145 -3.69 5.86 12.83
CA TRP A 145 -3.05 4.58 12.61
C TRP A 145 -3.42 3.52 13.65
N LYS A 146 -3.43 3.86 14.94
CA LYS A 146 -3.76 2.89 16.01
C LYS A 146 -5.13 2.24 15.81
N LYS A 147 -6.13 3.01 15.41
CA LYS A 147 -7.50 2.52 15.13
C LYS A 147 -7.51 1.69 13.85
N LEU A 148 -6.90 2.20 12.80
CA LEU A 148 -6.84 1.55 11.49
C LEU A 148 -6.08 0.22 11.56
N LYS A 149 -4.95 0.17 12.28
CA LYS A 149 -4.20 -1.06 12.54
C LYS A 149 -5.07 -2.17 13.16
N LYS A 150 -5.89 -1.83 14.16
CA LYS A 150 -6.82 -2.80 14.76
C LYS A 150 -7.82 -3.34 13.75
N SER A 151 -8.29 -2.51 12.81
CA SER A 151 -9.18 -2.95 11.74
C SER A 151 -8.49 -3.91 10.78
N TYR A 152 -7.27 -3.63 10.37
CA TYR A 152 -6.46 -4.55 9.56
C TYR A 152 -6.18 -5.86 10.28
N GLN A 153 -5.77 -5.80 11.54
CA GLN A 153 -5.49 -6.99 12.33
C GLN A 153 -6.74 -7.89 12.46
N ARG A 154 -7.92 -7.29 12.65
CA ARG A 154 -9.18 -8.03 12.68
C ARG A 154 -9.53 -8.60 11.31
N PHE A 155 -9.35 -7.82 10.24
CA PHE A 155 -9.58 -8.25 8.87
C PHE A 155 -8.69 -9.43 8.48
N LEU A 156 -7.42 -9.38 8.86
CA LEU A 156 -6.40 -10.38 8.52
C LEU A 156 -6.38 -11.61 9.47
N LYS A 157 -7.23 -11.69 10.49
CA LYS A 157 -7.32 -12.88 11.35
C LYS A 157 -7.85 -14.08 10.58
N SER A 158 -7.30 -15.28 10.85
CA SER A 158 -7.79 -16.55 10.26
C SER A 158 -9.27 -16.76 10.52
N SER A 159 -9.72 -16.44 11.70
CA SER A 159 -11.13 -16.52 12.09
C SER A 159 -12.08 -15.59 11.31
N ASN A 160 -11.54 -14.70 10.45
CA ASN A 160 -12.35 -13.86 9.57
C ASN A 160 -12.63 -14.51 8.21
N PHE A 161 -12.16 -15.74 7.98
CA PHE A 161 -12.32 -16.45 6.71
C PHE A 161 -12.91 -17.84 6.96
N ASP A 162 -13.75 -18.28 6.04
CA ASP A 162 -14.23 -19.65 6.03
C ASP A 162 -13.23 -20.64 5.40
N LYS A 163 -13.60 -21.90 5.29
CA LYS A 163 -12.79 -22.96 4.66
C LYS A 163 -12.49 -22.71 3.16
N ASN A 164 -13.24 -21.82 2.51
CA ASN A 164 -13.07 -21.44 1.11
C ASN A 164 -12.31 -20.11 0.97
N TYR A 165 -11.77 -19.56 2.09
CA TYR A 165 -11.13 -18.25 2.17
C TYR A 165 -12.05 -17.07 1.84
N GLU A 166 -13.36 -17.23 1.99
CA GLU A 166 -14.30 -16.12 1.92
C GLU A 166 -14.36 -15.37 3.25
N GLN A 167 -14.31 -14.06 3.18
CA GLN A 167 -14.24 -13.21 4.37
C GLN A 167 -15.61 -12.98 5.01
N PHE A 168 -15.72 -13.11 6.33
CA PHE A 168 -16.92 -12.78 7.08
C PHE A 168 -17.12 -11.27 7.27
N LYS A 169 -16.03 -10.54 7.53
CA LYS A 169 -16.06 -9.08 7.78
C LYS A 169 -15.10 -8.35 6.84
N LYS A 170 -15.60 -7.31 6.20
CA LYS A 170 -14.81 -6.41 5.35
C LYS A 170 -13.92 -5.48 6.19
N LEU A 171 -12.87 -4.99 5.54
CA LEU A 171 -12.01 -3.95 6.09
C LEU A 171 -12.73 -2.62 6.19
#